data_ca611a518f488ec9271801b7b770d4b5
#
_entry.id   ca611a518f488ec9271801b7b770d4b5
#
_cell.length_a   1.000
_cell.length_b   1.000
_cell.length_c   1.000
_cell.angle_alpha   90.00
_cell.angle_beta   90.00
_cell.angle_gamma   90.00
#
_symmetry.space_group_name_H-M   'P 1'
#
loop_
_entity.id
_entity.type
_entity.pdbx_description
1 polymer ?
#
loop_
_entity_poly.entity_id
_entity_poly.type
_entity_poly.pdbx_seq_one_letter_code
_entity_poly.pdbx_strand_id
1 'polypeptide(L)'
;MTEKKTAAKAPAKKTAAPKKTAGRKKAASVAEFDAKSIKELKKEEKAAAAKVKKIEKKERGSGQLGHISQVMGAVVDVKFENVDELPNILTALECDNHGKKLVLEVAQHLGESVVRTIAMDTTDGLVRGLEVVNTGHPIQVPVGPELLGRIINVIGEPVDGLGPVKSKTEFPIHRPAPAFVDQSTETEILTTGIKVIDLLEPYAKGGKIGLFGGAGVGKTVLIMELINNIAKGHGGYSVFAGVGERTREGNDLYHEMIESGVIDLKGGKSKTVLVYGQMNEPPGARARVALSGLTQAEYFRDEEHQDVLFFVDNIFRFTQAGSEVSALLGRIPSAVGYQPTLGTDMGAMQERITSTKNGSITSVQAVYVPAGAGNDFCPFGRYHRSVAPDCRTRHLSGG
;
A
#
# COMPACT_ATOMS: atom_id res chain seq x y z
N MET A 1 -37.45 -44.79 35.51
CA MET A 1 -38.47 -45.66 34.92
C MET A 1 -38.10 -45.74 33.44
N THR A 2 -37.33 -46.76 33.08
CA THR A 2 -37.74 -48.08 32.51
C THR A 2 -38.42 -47.87 31.16
N GLU A 3 -38.09 -48.44 30.04
CA GLU A 3 -37.38 -49.67 29.62
C GLU A 3 -37.43 -49.69 28.09
N LYS A 4 -36.35 -50.07 27.40
CA LYS A 4 -35.99 -51.37 26.84
C LYS A 4 -36.67 -51.75 25.48
N LYS A 5 -35.74 -52.06 24.57
CA LYS A 5 -35.66 -53.25 23.68
C LYS A 5 -36.73 -53.36 22.54
N THR A 6 -36.42 -53.84 21.35
CA THR A 6 -35.69 -55.03 20.92
C THR A 6 -35.43 -55.05 19.40
N ALA A 7 -34.41 -55.76 19.01
CA ALA A 7 -33.91 -56.28 17.82
C ALA A 7 -34.77 -57.34 17.07
N ALA A 8 -34.55 -57.49 15.75
CA ALA A 8 -34.59 -58.78 15.00
C ALA A 8 -34.00 -58.51 13.56
N LYS A 9 -32.93 -59.00 13.16
CA LYS A 9 -32.41 -60.31 12.66
C LYS A 9 -33.07 -60.79 11.35
N ALA A 10 -32.24 -60.88 10.35
CA ALA A 10 -32.04 -61.47 9.04
C ALA A 10 -33.02 -62.59 8.54
N PRO A 11 -32.96 -63.05 7.22
CA PRO A 11 -31.89 -63.92 6.78
C PRO A 11 -31.42 -63.80 5.31
N ALA A 12 -30.30 -64.44 5.07
CA ALA A 12 -29.61 -64.63 3.82
C ALA A 12 -30.30 -65.60 2.86
N LYS A 13 -30.07 -65.43 1.52
CA LYS A 13 -30.15 -66.52 0.56
C LYS A 13 -29.02 -66.44 -0.47
N LYS A 14 -28.28 -67.54 -0.56
CA LYS A 14 -27.25 -67.90 -1.53
C LYS A 14 -27.87 -68.21 -2.89
N THR A 15 -27.08 -68.02 -3.95
CA THR A 15 -26.80 -68.90 -5.10
C THR A 15 -26.48 -68.03 -6.32
N ALA A 16 -25.61 -68.19 -7.21
CA ALA A 16 -24.68 -69.21 -7.74
C ALA A 16 -23.87 -68.52 -8.85
N ALA A 17 -22.62 -68.87 -9.01
CA ALA A 17 -21.79 -68.41 -10.14
C ALA A 17 -22.16 -69.09 -11.41
N PRO A 18 -21.90 -68.53 -12.62
CA PRO A 18 -21.29 -69.28 -13.66
C PRO A 18 -20.08 -68.66 -14.37
N LYS A 19 -19.08 -69.49 -14.50
CA LYS A 19 -18.13 -69.76 -15.59
C LYS A 19 -17.52 -68.57 -16.38
N LYS A 20 -16.20 -68.56 -16.27
CA LYS A 20 -15.20 -67.98 -17.20
C LYS A 20 -15.40 -68.37 -18.62
N THR A 21 -15.28 -67.47 -19.59
CA THR A 21 -14.44 -67.59 -20.77
C THR A 21 -14.33 -66.33 -21.59
N ALA A 22 -13.15 -66.10 -22.14
CA ALA A 22 -12.78 -65.18 -23.23
C ALA A 22 -12.93 -63.70 -23.12
N GLY A 23 -11.81 -62.97 -22.78
CA GLY A 23 -11.71 -61.57 -22.88
C GLY A 23 -10.34 -60.93 -22.49
N ARG A 24 -9.26 -61.75 -22.55
CA ARG A 24 -7.93 -61.33 -22.02
C ARG A 24 -6.95 -60.74 -23.06
N LYS A 25 -7.40 -60.32 -24.24
CA LYS A 25 -6.52 -59.72 -25.27
C LYS A 25 -6.87 -58.29 -25.72
N LYS A 26 -7.95 -57.64 -25.21
CA LYS A 26 -8.28 -56.25 -25.54
C LYS A 26 -7.98 -55.25 -24.44
N ALA A 27 -7.68 -55.66 -23.21
CA ALA A 27 -7.41 -54.74 -22.09
C ALA A 27 -5.96 -54.20 -22.04
N ALA A 28 -5.01 -54.91 -22.70
CA ALA A 28 -3.60 -54.45 -22.69
C ALA A 28 -3.34 -53.27 -23.67
N SER A 29 -4.09 -53.17 -24.79
CA SER A 29 -3.88 -52.12 -25.80
C SER A 29 -4.48 -50.75 -25.41
N VAL A 30 -5.55 -50.73 -24.59
CA VAL A 30 -6.19 -49.50 -24.14
C VAL A 30 -5.41 -48.87 -22.99
N ALA A 31 -4.88 -49.68 -22.06
CA ALA A 31 -4.06 -49.20 -20.96
C ALA A 31 -2.70 -48.63 -21.40
N GLU A 32 -2.15 -49.11 -22.50
CA GLU A 32 -0.89 -48.64 -23.09
C GLU A 32 -1.08 -47.34 -23.88
N PHE A 33 -2.26 -47.15 -24.50
CA PHE A 33 -2.63 -45.92 -25.17
C PHE A 33 -2.92 -44.78 -24.17
N ASP A 34 -3.63 -45.04 -23.05
CA ASP A 34 -3.88 -44.07 -21.99
C ASP A 34 -2.60 -43.65 -21.29
N ALA A 35 -1.67 -44.54 -21.02
CA ALA A 35 -0.40 -44.22 -20.37
C ALA A 35 0.52 -43.38 -21.25
N LYS A 36 0.45 -43.49 -22.58
CA LYS A 36 1.20 -42.71 -23.54
C LYS A 36 0.61 -41.29 -23.65
N SER A 37 -0.70 -41.17 -23.72
CA SER A 37 -1.42 -39.87 -23.71
C SER A 37 -1.22 -39.11 -22.44
N ILE A 38 -1.22 -39.75 -21.26
CA ILE A 38 -0.95 -39.12 -19.98
C ILE A 38 0.51 -38.63 -19.86
N LYS A 39 1.47 -39.35 -20.43
CA LYS A 39 2.87 -38.92 -20.50
C LYS A 39 3.08 -37.73 -21.43
N GLU A 40 2.39 -37.68 -22.54
CA GLU A 40 2.42 -36.59 -23.49
C GLU A 40 1.76 -35.34 -22.90
N LEU A 41 0.59 -35.46 -22.28
CA LEU A 41 -0.08 -34.37 -21.56
C LEU A 41 0.80 -33.79 -20.42
N LYS A 42 1.42 -34.65 -19.61
CA LYS A 42 2.36 -34.18 -18.56
C LYS A 42 3.62 -33.54 -19.13
N LYS A 43 4.06 -33.89 -20.33
CA LYS A 43 5.18 -33.26 -21.01
C LYS A 43 4.78 -31.91 -21.60
N GLU A 44 3.56 -31.82 -22.12
CA GLU A 44 2.98 -30.56 -22.60
C GLU A 44 2.68 -29.57 -21.43
N GLU A 45 2.13 -30.07 -20.33
CA GLU A 45 1.95 -29.27 -19.11
C GLU A 45 3.27 -28.75 -18.57
N LYS A 46 4.32 -29.58 -18.47
CA LYS A 46 5.66 -29.13 -18.07
C LYS A 46 6.27 -28.15 -19.06
N ALA A 47 6.05 -28.35 -20.36
CA ALA A 47 6.53 -27.42 -21.39
C ALA A 47 5.75 -26.08 -21.37
N ALA A 48 4.44 -26.14 -21.11
CA ALA A 48 3.61 -24.98 -20.94
C ALA A 48 3.99 -24.21 -19.65
N ALA A 49 4.16 -24.91 -18.53
CA ALA A 49 4.63 -24.31 -17.28
C ALA A 49 6.04 -23.70 -17.41
N ALA A 50 6.95 -24.34 -18.14
CA ALA A 50 8.27 -23.80 -18.45
C ALA A 50 8.21 -22.57 -19.39
N LYS A 51 7.27 -22.56 -20.36
CA LYS A 51 7.01 -21.38 -21.21
C LYS A 51 6.41 -20.23 -20.44
N VAL A 52 5.44 -20.49 -19.55
CA VAL A 52 4.85 -19.49 -18.67
C VAL A 52 5.93 -18.89 -17.76
N LYS A 53 6.73 -19.72 -17.08
CA LYS A 53 7.87 -19.25 -16.28
C LYS A 53 8.90 -18.46 -17.08
N LYS A 54 9.11 -18.80 -18.36
CA LYS A 54 10.05 -18.09 -19.24
C LYS A 54 9.47 -16.79 -19.78
N ILE A 55 8.15 -16.69 -19.97
CA ILE A 55 7.41 -15.48 -20.32
C ILE A 55 7.36 -14.54 -19.11
N GLU A 56 6.98 -15.05 -17.93
CA GLU A 56 7.01 -14.30 -16.69
C GLU A 56 8.42 -13.76 -16.36
N LYS A 57 9.46 -14.60 -16.59
CA LYS A 57 10.86 -14.17 -16.40
C LYS A 57 11.31 -13.12 -17.43
N LYS A 58 10.68 -13.08 -18.62
CA LYS A 58 10.98 -12.10 -19.68
C LYS A 58 10.19 -10.79 -19.48
N GLU A 59 8.99 -10.86 -18.93
CA GLU A 59 8.17 -9.69 -18.56
C GLU A 59 8.64 -9.02 -17.26
N ARG A 60 9.24 -9.78 -16.33
CA ARG A 60 9.83 -9.26 -15.08
C ARG A 60 11.21 -8.62 -15.27
N GLY A 61 11.69 -8.46 -16.49
CA GLY A 61 13.07 -8.03 -16.76
C GLY A 61 14.11 -9.10 -16.36
N SER A 62 15.38 -8.91 -16.68
CA SER A 62 16.47 -9.80 -16.29
C SER A 62 16.83 -9.61 -14.81
N GLY A 63 15.87 -9.81 -13.91
CA GLY A 63 16.06 -9.61 -12.47
C GLY A 63 17.04 -10.61 -11.87
N GLN A 64 17.94 -10.12 -11.07
CA GLN A 64 18.84 -10.93 -10.27
C GLN A 64 18.05 -11.77 -9.28
N LEU A 65 18.43 -13.02 -9.11
CA LEU A 65 17.82 -13.92 -8.15
C LEU A 65 18.59 -13.87 -6.83
N GLY A 66 17.85 -13.66 -5.75
CA GLY A 66 18.33 -13.82 -4.39
C GLY A 66 17.51 -14.88 -3.68
N HIS A 67 17.94 -15.26 -2.47
CA HIS A 67 17.24 -16.21 -1.62
C HIS A 67 17.07 -15.64 -0.22
N ILE A 68 15.91 -15.91 0.39
CA ILE A 68 15.66 -15.52 1.78
C ILE A 68 16.64 -16.27 2.69
N SER A 69 17.44 -15.52 3.44
CA SER A 69 18.39 -16.05 4.43
C SER A 69 17.79 -16.06 5.83
N GLN A 70 17.05 -15.02 6.20
CA GLN A 70 16.43 -14.87 7.52
C GLN A 70 15.15 -14.03 7.45
N VAL A 71 14.17 -14.35 8.31
CA VAL A 71 12.93 -13.60 8.50
C VAL A 71 12.83 -13.17 9.95
N MET A 72 12.64 -11.87 10.21
CA MET A 72 12.52 -11.26 11.53
C MET A 72 11.32 -10.33 11.58
N GLY A 73 10.12 -10.87 11.77
CA GLY A 73 8.89 -10.08 11.67
C GLY A 73 8.74 -9.45 10.28
N ALA A 74 8.59 -8.13 10.21
CA ALA A 74 8.46 -7.41 8.94
C ALA A 74 9.80 -7.17 8.22
N VAL A 75 10.92 -7.64 8.77
CA VAL A 75 12.25 -7.51 8.15
C VAL A 75 12.69 -8.87 7.62
N VAL A 76 13.16 -8.88 6.38
CA VAL A 76 13.61 -10.08 5.67
C VAL A 76 15.01 -9.83 5.13
N ASP A 77 15.95 -10.70 5.46
CA ASP A 77 17.30 -10.66 4.92
C ASP A 77 17.39 -11.57 3.69
N VAL A 78 17.81 -11.01 2.57
CA VAL A 78 17.93 -11.69 1.28
C VAL A 78 19.39 -11.75 0.88
N LYS A 79 19.87 -12.94 0.52
CA LYS A 79 21.23 -13.19 0.04
C LYS A 79 21.24 -13.33 -1.46
N PHE A 80 22.15 -12.61 -2.12
CA PHE A 80 22.42 -12.71 -3.54
C PHE A 80 23.71 -13.51 -3.78
N GLU A 81 23.85 -14.11 -4.96
CA GLU A 81 25.03 -14.91 -5.28
C GLU A 81 26.26 -14.04 -5.57
N ASN A 82 26.08 -12.90 -6.23
CA ASN A 82 27.15 -12.00 -6.63
C ASN A 82 27.20 -10.73 -5.77
N VAL A 83 28.37 -10.39 -5.22
CA VAL A 83 28.59 -9.18 -4.42
C VAL A 83 28.47 -7.91 -5.26
N ASP A 84 28.91 -7.95 -6.52
CA ASP A 84 28.95 -6.79 -7.42
C ASP A 84 27.58 -6.42 -7.99
N GLU A 85 26.56 -7.24 -7.76
CA GLU A 85 25.21 -7.09 -8.33
C GLU A 85 24.14 -6.89 -7.26
N LEU A 86 24.49 -6.31 -6.11
CA LEU A 86 23.54 -6.04 -5.06
C LEU A 86 22.51 -4.96 -5.48
N PRO A 87 21.22 -5.18 -5.21
CA PRO A 87 20.19 -4.18 -5.48
C PRO A 87 20.44 -2.89 -4.72
N ASN A 88 20.17 -1.77 -5.33
CA ASN A 88 20.28 -0.46 -4.69
C ASN A 88 19.32 -0.33 -3.49
N ILE A 89 19.65 0.56 -2.56
CA ILE A 89 18.73 0.92 -1.48
C ILE A 89 17.44 1.49 -2.09
N LEU A 90 16.28 1.18 -1.50
CA LEU A 90 14.92 1.48 -1.95
C LEU A 90 14.47 0.69 -3.19
N THR A 91 15.28 -0.22 -3.72
CA THR A 91 14.81 -1.12 -4.79
C THR A 91 13.77 -2.10 -4.25
N ALA A 92 12.74 -2.36 -5.05
CA ALA A 92 11.73 -3.37 -4.77
C ALA A 92 12.23 -4.75 -5.17
N LEU A 93 12.02 -5.73 -4.29
CA LEU A 93 12.22 -7.14 -4.56
C LEU A 93 10.87 -7.84 -4.49
N GLU A 94 10.66 -8.84 -5.31
CA GLU A 94 9.41 -9.60 -5.36
C GLU A 94 9.65 -11.07 -5.02
N CYS A 95 8.79 -11.63 -4.18
CA CYS A 95 8.75 -13.06 -3.94
C CYS A 95 7.30 -13.57 -3.92
N ASP A 96 7.15 -14.86 -4.16
CA ASP A 96 5.85 -15.53 -4.08
C ASP A 96 5.69 -16.14 -2.69
N ASN A 97 4.78 -15.57 -1.89
CA ASN A 97 4.40 -16.13 -0.61
C ASN A 97 3.09 -16.91 -0.75
N HIS A 98 3.20 -18.21 -1.06
CA HIS A 98 2.05 -19.14 -1.22
C HIS A 98 0.97 -18.63 -2.20
N GLY A 99 1.38 -18.12 -3.35
CA GLY A 99 0.48 -17.62 -4.40
C GLY A 99 0.08 -16.16 -4.24
N LYS A 100 0.60 -15.47 -3.22
CA LYS A 100 0.49 -14.02 -3.06
C LYS A 100 1.83 -13.36 -3.38
N LYS A 101 1.78 -12.31 -4.18
CA LYS A 101 2.94 -11.48 -4.46
C LYS A 101 3.29 -10.69 -3.20
N LEU A 102 4.47 -10.91 -2.65
CA LEU A 102 5.02 -10.11 -1.57
C LEU A 102 6.13 -9.20 -2.11
N VAL A 103 6.00 -7.92 -1.84
CA VAL A 103 7.01 -6.91 -2.19
C VAL A 103 7.85 -6.58 -0.96
N LEU A 104 9.16 -6.61 -1.15
CA LEU A 104 10.17 -6.30 -0.14
C LEU A 104 10.97 -5.08 -0.61
N GLU A 105 11.15 -4.06 0.22
CA GLU A 105 11.96 -2.88 -0.11
C GLU A 105 13.33 -2.98 0.53
N VAL A 106 14.40 -2.82 -0.24
CA VAL A 106 15.78 -2.84 0.28
C VAL A 106 16.02 -1.62 1.16
N ALA A 107 16.33 -1.88 2.44
CA ALA A 107 16.57 -0.84 3.43
C ALA A 107 18.05 -0.64 3.75
N GLN A 108 18.85 -1.70 3.68
CA GLN A 108 20.25 -1.68 4.10
C GLN A 108 21.05 -2.83 3.48
N HIS A 109 22.32 -2.59 3.20
CA HIS A 109 23.30 -3.63 2.87
C HIS A 109 24.02 -4.08 4.15
N LEU A 110 24.05 -5.39 4.41
CA LEU A 110 24.69 -5.96 5.60
C LEU A 110 26.13 -6.44 5.34
N GLY A 111 26.56 -6.50 4.08
CA GLY A 111 27.79 -7.15 3.66
C GLY A 111 27.55 -8.62 3.25
N GLU A 112 28.59 -9.31 2.78
CA GLU A 112 28.55 -10.73 2.37
C GLU A 112 27.42 -11.09 1.39
N SER A 113 27.11 -10.19 0.46
CA SER A 113 26.01 -10.32 -0.50
C SER A 113 24.62 -10.39 0.13
N VAL A 114 24.45 -9.92 1.36
CA VAL A 114 23.17 -9.89 2.07
C VAL A 114 22.61 -8.47 2.10
N VAL A 115 21.35 -8.34 1.73
CA VAL A 115 20.58 -7.11 1.88
C VAL A 115 19.46 -7.31 2.88
N ARG A 116 19.22 -6.30 3.69
CA ARG A 116 18.10 -6.25 4.64
C ARG A 116 16.95 -5.49 4.01
N THR A 117 15.79 -6.12 4.03
CA THR A 117 14.59 -5.58 3.38
C THR A 117 13.44 -5.43 4.37
N ILE A 118 12.48 -4.61 3.99
CA ILE A 118 11.23 -4.37 4.75
C ILE A 118 10.07 -4.90 3.90
N ALA A 119 9.23 -5.74 4.49
CA ALA A 119 8.07 -6.30 3.83
C ALA A 119 6.90 -5.30 3.79
N MET A 120 6.23 -5.25 2.63
CA MET A 120 5.04 -4.42 2.42
C MET A 120 3.73 -5.15 2.74
N ASP A 121 3.79 -6.46 2.99
CA ASP A 121 2.66 -7.29 3.43
C ASP A 121 3.15 -8.30 4.48
N THR A 122 2.26 -9.17 4.96
CA THR A 122 2.60 -10.19 5.96
C THR A 122 3.72 -11.11 5.49
N THR A 123 4.62 -11.40 6.41
CA THR A 123 5.73 -12.35 6.22
C THR A 123 5.39 -13.76 6.72
N ASP A 124 4.14 -13.98 7.15
CA ASP A 124 3.71 -15.28 7.64
C ASP A 124 3.80 -16.34 6.55
N GLY A 125 4.42 -17.46 6.88
CA GLY A 125 4.64 -18.57 5.94
C GLY A 125 5.91 -18.45 5.09
N LEU A 126 6.68 -17.38 5.16
CA LEU A 126 7.96 -17.28 4.47
C LEU A 126 8.97 -18.31 5.03
N VAL A 127 9.66 -18.98 4.12
CA VAL A 127 10.69 -19.97 4.46
C VAL A 127 12.05 -19.53 3.93
N ARG A 128 13.11 -19.98 4.60
CA ARG A 128 14.48 -19.80 4.11
C ARG A 128 14.67 -20.51 2.77
N GLY A 129 15.47 -19.91 1.89
CA GLY A 129 15.75 -20.44 0.57
C GLY A 129 14.68 -20.13 -0.47
N LEU A 130 13.59 -19.42 -0.12
CA LEU A 130 12.62 -18.95 -1.10
C LEU A 130 13.30 -17.98 -2.07
N GLU A 131 13.01 -18.13 -3.35
CA GLU A 131 13.53 -17.26 -4.41
C GLU A 131 12.91 -15.87 -4.34
N VAL A 132 13.76 -14.86 -4.48
CA VAL A 132 13.40 -13.44 -4.51
C VAL A 132 13.97 -12.82 -5.78
N VAL A 133 13.15 -12.09 -6.50
CA VAL A 133 13.53 -11.45 -7.77
C VAL A 133 13.76 -9.96 -7.55
N ASN A 134 14.92 -9.47 -7.96
CA ASN A 134 15.20 -8.03 -8.00
C ASN A 134 14.49 -7.39 -9.19
N THR A 135 13.61 -6.41 -8.94
CA THR A 135 12.90 -5.70 -10.01
C THR A 135 13.77 -4.68 -10.73
N GLY A 136 14.86 -4.24 -10.10
CA GLY A 136 15.77 -3.20 -10.64
C GLY A 136 15.28 -1.77 -10.44
N HIS A 137 14.08 -1.56 -9.89
CA HIS A 137 13.50 -0.24 -9.65
C HIS A 137 12.86 -0.15 -8.25
N PRO A 138 12.62 1.05 -7.71
CA PRO A 138 11.83 1.24 -6.50
C PRO A 138 10.40 0.73 -6.66
N ILE A 139 9.66 0.64 -5.55
CA ILE A 139 8.22 0.31 -5.59
C ILE A 139 7.53 1.30 -6.53
N GLN A 140 6.82 0.77 -7.51
CA GLN A 140 6.02 1.52 -8.47
C GLN A 140 4.55 1.32 -8.19
N VAL A 141 3.78 2.39 -8.35
CA VAL A 141 2.32 2.37 -8.20
C VAL A 141 1.67 2.86 -9.49
N PRO A 142 0.56 2.25 -9.90
CA PRO A 142 -0.22 2.76 -11.03
C PRO A 142 -0.71 4.17 -10.71
N VAL A 143 -0.68 5.06 -11.69
CA VAL A 143 -1.16 6.44 -11.57
C VAL A 143 -2.08 6.76 -12.74
N GLY A 144 -2.99 7.69 -12.55
CA GLY A 144 -3.87 8.13 -13.63
C GLY A 144 -5.32 8.34 -13.21
N PRO A 145 -6.14 8.87 -14.14
CA PRO A 145 -7.56 9.12 -13.92
C PRO A 145 -8.37 7.82 -13.72
N GLU A 146 -7.84 6.67 -14.14
CA GLU A 146 -8.47 5.36 -13.94
C GLU A 146 -8.56 4.94 -12.45
N LEU A 147 -7.82 5.61 -11.58
CA LEU A 147 -7.82 5.41 -10.13
C LEU A 147 -8.85 6.27 -9.40
N LEU A 148 -9.50 7.20 -10.08
CA LEU A 148 -10.51 8.07 -9.47
C LEU A 148 -11.72 7.23 -9.00
N GLY A 149 -12.05 7.38 -7.73
CA GLY A 149 -13.11 6.59 -7.06
C GLY A 149 -12.68 5.21 -6.60
N ARG A 150 -11.40 4.83 -6.74
CA ARG A 150 -10.87 3.53 -6.35
C ARG A 150 -10.10 3.61 -5.03
N ILE A 151 -10.04 2.47 -4.35
CA ILE A 151 -9.21 2.29 -3.16
C ILE A 151 -8.05 1.35 -3.52
N ILE A 152 -6.82 1.81 -3.30
CA ILE A 152 -5.61 1.02 -3.53
C ILE A 152 -4.79 0.87 -2.24
N ASN A 153 -3.97 -0.18 -2.20
CA ASN A 153 -3.00 -0.40 -1.14
C ASN A 153 -1.65 0.31 -1.43
N VAL A 154 -0.65 0.08 -0.58
CA VAL A 154 0.69 0.68 -0.68
C VAL A 154 1.43 0.37 -1.99
N ILE A 155 1.19 -0.80 -2.57
CA ILE A 155 1.80 -1.24 -3.84
C ILE A 155 0.92 -0.99 -5.07
N GLY A 156 -0.20 -0.27 -4.89
CA GLY A 156 -1.10 0.10 -5.97
C GLY A 156 -2.13 -0.96 -6.37
N GLU A 157 -2.26 -2.05 -5.62
CA GLU A 157 -3.31 -3.04 -5.86
C GLU A 157 -4.66 -2.56 -5.33
N PRO A 158 -5.75 -2.76 -6.08
CA PRO A 158 -7.08 -2.37 -5.64
C PRO A 158 -7.58 -3.28 -4.51
N VAL A 159 -8.14 -2.67 -3.47
CA VAL A 159 -8.73 -3.37 -2.31
C VAL A 159 -10.25 -3.17 -2.19
N ASP A 160 -10.84 -2.49 -3.15
CA ASP A 160 -12.28 -2.16 -3.19
C ASP A 160 -13.19 -3.26 -3.77
N GLY A 161 -12.63 -4.37 -4.21
CA GLY A 161 -13.37 -5.49 -4.81
C GLY A 161 -13.91 -5.22 -6.23
N LEU A 162 -13.60 -4.08 -6.84
CA LEU A 162 -14.06 -3.70 -8.18
C LEU A 162 -13.18 -4.25 -9.33
N GLY A 163 -12.24 -5.15 -9.00
CA GLY A 163 -11.33 -5.76 -9.97
C GLY A 163 -10.08 -4.90 -10.28
N PRO A 164 -9.16 -5.44 -11.10
CA PRO A 164 -7.86 -4.80 -11.37
C PRO A 164 -7.99 -3.45 -12.06
N VAL A 165 -7.14 -2.51 -11.69
CA VAL A 165 -7.02 -1.21 -12.36
C VAL A 165 -6.14 -1.36 -13.60
N LYS A 166 -6.62 -0.88 -14.74
CA LYS A 166 -5.87 -0.88 -16.00
C LYS A 166 -5.23 0.49 -16.23
N SER A 167 -4.30 0.88 -15.36
CA SER A 167 -3.48 2.07 -15.62
C SER A 167 -2.43 1.78 -16.69
N LYS A 168 -2.12 2.81 -17.48
CA LYS A 168 -1.07 2.76 -18.52
C LYS A 168 0.28 3.22 -18.00
N THR A 169 0.30 3.92 -16.88
CA THR A 169 1.49 4.60 -16.35
C THR A 169 1.72 4.19 -14.91
N GLU A 170 2.97 3.90 -14.57
CA GLU A 170 3.39 3.59 -13.21
C GLU A 170 4.49 4.57 -12.79
N PHE A 171 4.39 5.11 -11.57
CA PHE A 171 5.40 6.01 -11.02
C PHE A 171 6.02 5.41 -9.76
N PRO A 172 7.34 5.62 -9.54
CA PRO A 172 7.98 5.20 -8.31
C PRO A 172 7.51 6.05 -7.13
N ILE A 173 7.32 5.43 -5.98
CA ILE A 173 6.90 6.13 -4.75
C ILE A 173 8.02 7.01 -4.17
N HIS A 174 9.28 6.67 -4.45
CA HIS A 174 10.45 7.45 -4.07
C HIS A 174 10.86 8.37 -5.22
N ARG A 175 10.42 9.63 -5.13
CA ARG A 175 10.76 10.68 -6.09
C ARG A 175 11.45 11.84 -5.38
N PRO A 176 12.37 12.56 -6.04
CA PRO A 176 12.92 13.80 -5.51
C PRO A 176 11.85 14.89 -5.45
N ALA A 177 12.03 15.87 -4.59
CA ALA A 177 11.23 17.09 -4.59
C ALA A 177 11.38 17.84 -5.92
N PRO A 178 10.38 18.63 -6.34
CA PRO A 178 10.46 19.48 -7.53
C PRO A 178 11.69 20.40 -7.47
N ALA A 179 12.35 20.58 -8.62
CA ALA A 179 13.50 21.46 -8.71
C ALA A 179 13.12 22.92 -8.34
N PHE A 180 14.05 23.65 -7.76
CA PHE A 180 13.81 25.04 -7.33
C PHE A 180 13.28 25.93 -8.46
N VAL A 181 13.73 25.69 -9.71
CA VAL A 181 13.32 26.46 -10.89
C VAL A 181 11.87 26.18 -11.31
N ASP A 182 11.29 25.07 -10.90
CA ASP A 182 9.94 24.65 -11.24
C ASP A 182 8.91 25.08 -10.19
N GLN A 183 9.37 25.51 -9.02
CA GLN A 183 8.49 25.96 -7.94
C GLN A 183 7.91 27.34 -8.25
N SER A 184 6.62 27.53 -7.90
CA SER A 184 5.96 28.81 -7.94
C SER A 184 6.18 29.57 -6.65
N THR A 185 6.49 30.85 -6.75
CA THR A 185 6.64 31.77 -5.58
C THR A 185 5.37 32.60 -5.35
N GLU A 186 4.36 32.45 -6.21
CA GLU A 186 3.10 33.18 -6.05
C GLU A 186 2.28 32.57 -4.91
N THR A 187 1.79 33.43 -4.04
CA THR A 187 0.94 33.02 -2.91
C THR A 187 -0.51 33.26 -3.26
N GLU A 188 -1.25 32.20 -3.54
CA GLU A 188 -2.68 32.22 -3.78
C GLU A 188 -3.43 31.63 -2.59
N ILE A 189 -4.63 32.19 -2.31
CA ILE A 189 -5.52 31.67 -1.27
C ILE A 189 -6.38 30.56 -1.85
N LEU A 190 -6.44 29.41 -1.16
CA LEU A 190 -7.36 28.33 -1.45
C LEU A 190 -8.68 28.57 -0.71
N THR A 191 -9.74 28.89 -1.44
CA THR A 191 -11.08 29.03 -0.84
C THR A 191 -11.64 27.66 -0.52
N THR A 192 -11.85 27.37 0.78
CA THR A 192 -12.30 26.06 1.25
C THR A 192 -13.82 25.92 1.29
N GLY A 193 -14.55 27.03 1.25
CA GLY A 193 -16.00 27.07 1.45
C GLY A 193 -16.43 26.95 2.92
N ILE A 194 -15.48 26.79 3.84
CA ILE A 194 -15.73 26.76 5.29
C ILE A 194 -15.45 28.15 5.85
N LYS A 195 -16.50 28.87 6.22
CA LYS A 195 -16.42 30.28 6.62
C LYS A 195 -15.37 30.57 7.71
N VAL A 196 -15.25 29.68 8.69
CA VAL A 196 -14.29 29.87 9.80
C VAL A 196 -12.85 29.79 9.30
N ILE A 197 -12.57 28.88 8.37
CA ILE A 197 -11.24 28.72 7.78
C ILE A 197 -10.95 29.91 6.86
N ASP A 198 -11.82 30.18 5.92
CA ASP A 198 -11.60 31.20 4.89
C ASP A 198 -11.49 32.62 5.47
N LEU A 199 -12.21 32.90 6.59
CA LEU A 199 -12.21 34.20 7.21
C LEU A 199 -11.07 34.41 8.24
N LEU A 200 -10.83 33.41 9.09
CA LEU A 200 -9.90 33.55 10.21
C LEU A 200 -8.49 33.07 9.90
N GLU A 201 -8.37 32.08 8.98
CA GLU A 201 -7.09 31.46 8.65
C GLU A 201 -7.11 30.80 7.27
N PRO A 202 -7.13 31.62 6.24
CA PRO A 202 -7.20 31.12 4.88
C PRO A 202 -6.00 30.21 4.55
N TYR A 203 -6.28 29.13 3.84
CA TYR A 203 -5.26 28.21 3.39
C TYR A 203 -4.55 28.78 2.17
N ALA A 204 -3.23 28.68 2.13
CA ALA A 204 -2.45 28.99 0.94
C ALA A 204 -2.38 27.76 0.02
N LYS A 205 -2.51 27.93 -1.28
CA LYS A 205 -2.24 26.87 -2.28
C LYS A 205 -0.77 26.44 -2.16
N GLY A 206 -0.52 25.14 -2.25
CA GLY A 206 0.79 24.56 -2.02
C GLY A 206 1.23 24.56 -0.55
N GLY A 207 0.35 25.01 0.35
CA GLY A 207 0.59 25.02 1.79
C GLY A 207 0.45 23.65 2.44
N LYS A 208 0.97 23.54 3.66
CA LYS A 208 0.90 22.35 4.50
C LYS A 208 0.15 22.70 5.76
N ILE A 209 -1.02 22.15 5.96
CA ILE A 209 -1.93 22.45 7.05
C ILE A 209 -1.98 21.26 8.01
N GLY A 210 -1.75 21.49 9.30
CA GLY A 210 -1.86 20.48 10.34
C GLY A 210 -3.16 20.62 11.13
N LEU A 211 -3.97 19.56 11.17
CA LEU A 211 -5.16 19.45 12.03
C LEU A 211 -4.80 18.69 13.30
N PHE A 212 -4.56 19.41 14.37
CA PHE A 212 -4.19 18.84 15.66
C PHE A 212 -5.43 18.58 16.52
N GLY A 213 -5.53 17.39 17.10
CA GLY A 213 -6.62 17.07 18.02
C GLY A 213 -6.61 15.62 18.45
N GLY A 214 -7.28 15.33 19.57
CA GLY A 214 -7.53 13.98 20.08
C GLY A 214 -8.50 13.19 19.22
N ALA A 215 -8.89 12.00 19.68
CA ALA A 215 -9.92 11.20 19.04
C ALA A 215 -11.30 11.88 19.16
N GLY A 216 -12.14 11.77 18.12
CA GLY A 216 -13.54 12.22 18.18
C GLY A 216 -13.78 13.72 18.10
N VAL A 217 -12.77 14.55 17.80
CA VAL A 217 -12.92 16.02 17.70
C VAL A 217 -13.34 16.53 16.32
N GLY A 218 -13.81 15.65 15.44
CA GLY A 218 -14.36 16.05 14.14
C GLY A 218 -13.34 16.27 13.02
N LYS A 219 -12.08 15.81 13.17
CA LYS A 219 -11.07 15.94 12.10
C LYS A 219 -11.52 15.32 10.78
N THR A 220 -12.05 14.10 10.83
CA THR A 220 -12.52 13.38 9.64
C THR A 220 -13.71 14.09 8.98
N VAL A 221 -14.63 14.64 9.77
CA VAL A 221 -15.77 15.43 9.23
C VAL A 221 -15.28 16.68 8.51
N LEU A 222 -14.27 17.36 9.06
CA LEU A 222 -13.66 18.52 8.40
C LEU A 222 -12.97 18.14 7.09
N ILE A 223 -12.25 17.02 7.07
CA ILE A 223 -11.62 16.50 5.86
C ILE A 223 -12.67 16.17 4.79
N MET A 224 -13.76 15.51 5.17
CA MET A 224 -14.87 15.19 4.27
C MET A 224 -15.47 16.44 3.64
N GLU A 225 -15.74 17.46 4.44
CA GLU A 225 -16.30 18.72 3.97
C GLU A 225 -15.34 19.45 3.01
N LEU A 226 -14.03 19.44 3.31
CA LEU A 226 -13.03 20.00 2.41
C LEU A 226 -13.00 19.26 1.07
N ILE A 227 -13.00 17.92 1.07
CA ILE A 227 -13.03 17.12 -0.16
C ILE A 227 -14.28 17.44 -0.98
N ASN A 228 -15.45 17.46 -0.33
CA ASN A 228 -16.71 17.73 -0.98
C ASN A 228 -16.76 19.14 -1.61
N ASN A 229 -16.29 20.14 -0.88
CA ASN A 229 -16.30 21.54 -1.36
C ASN A 229 -15.34 21.76 -2.51
N ILE A 230 -14.13 21.18 -2.46
CA ILE A 230 -13.15 21.29 -3.55
C ILE A 230 -13.62 20.52 -4.79
N ALA A 231 -14.17 19.33 -4.61
CA ALA A 231 -14.73 18.56 -5.74
C ALA A 231 -15.86 19.31 -6.46
N LYS A 232 -16.71 20.04 -5.73
CA LYS A 232 -17.85 20.80 -6.27
C LYS A 232 -17.48 22.20 -6.74
N GLY A 233 -16.64 22.91 -5.99
CA GLY A 233 -16.35 24.33 -6.21
C GLY A 233 -15.23 24.59 -7.21
N HIS A 234 -14.12 23.89 -7.10
CA HIS A 234 -12.91 24.17 -7.89
C HIS A 234 -12.65 23.15 -9.01
N GLY A 235 -13.38 22.05 -9.01
CA GLY A 235 -13.14 20.98 -9.99
C GLY A 235 -11.82 20.22 -9.80
N GLY A 236 -11.03 20.55 -8.77
CA GLY A 236 -9.75 19.92 -8.46
C GLY A 236 -9.87 18.47 -8.00
N TYR A 237 -8.75 17.77 -8.02
CA TYR A 237 -8.66 16.40 -7.54
C TYR A 237 -8.27 16.35 -6.07
N SER A 238 -8.68 15.28 -5.42
CA SER A 238 -8.31 15.00 -4.03
C SER A 238 -7.67 13.64 -3.94
N VAL A 239 -6.63 13.51 -3.14
CA VAL A 239 -6.01 12.22 -2.81
C VAL A 239 -6.03 12.07 -1.30
N PHE A 240 -6.58 10.97 -0.83
CA PHE A 240 -6.65 10.67 0.59
C PHE A 240 -5.75 9.47 0.91
N ALA A 241 -4.78 9.68 1.78
CA ALA A 241 -3.88 8.65 2.30
C ALA A 241 -4.27 8.30 3.74
N GLY A 242 -4.88 7.14 3.92
CA GLY A 242 -5.21 6.58 5.24
C GLY A 242 -4.01 5.85 5.81
N VAL A 243 -3.33 6.44 6.78
CA VAL A 243 -2.10 5.91 7.37
C VAL A 243 -2.35 5.36 8.75
N GLY A 244 -2.40 4.04 8.88
CA GLY A 244 -2.57 3.37 10.16
C GLY A 244 -3.91 3.63 10.83
N GLU A 245 -4.93 4.00 10.08
CA GLU A 245 -6.27 4.22 10.60
C GLU A 245 -7.05 2.91 10.74
N ARG A 246 -8.17 2.94 11.45
CA ARG A 246 -9.03 1.77 11.63
C ARG A 246 -9.74 1.45 10.34
N THR A 247 -9.76 0.19 9.96
CA THR A 247 -10.44 -0.29 8.75
C THR A 247 -11.92 0.13 8.71
N ARG A 248 -12.60 0.14 9.87
CA ARG A 248 -13.99 0.58 9.96
C ARG A 248 -14.14 2.06 9.60
N GLU A 249 -13.29 2.94 10.14
CA GLU A 249 -13.34 4.38 9.88
C GLU A 249 -13.05 4.69 8.41
N GLY A 250 -12.10 3.95 7.81
CA GLY A 250 -11.82 4.05 6.37
C GLY A 250 -12.98 3.58 5.49
N ASN A 251 -13.69 2.53 5.91
CA ASN A 251 -14.86 2.05 5.20
C ASN A 251 -16.07 3.01 5.35
N ASP A 252 -16.30 3.54 6.55
CA ASP A 252 -17.34 4.53 6.80
C ASP A 252 -17.09 5.78 5.93
N LEU A 253 -15.85 6.29 5.88
CA LEU A 253 -15.43 7.40 5.03
C LEU A 253 -15.73 7.16 3.54
N TYR A 254 -15.42 5.97 3.04
CA TYR A 254 -15.69 5.60 1.65
C TYR A 254 -17.19 5.62 1.31
N HIS A 255 -18.01 5.07 2.18
CA HIS A 255 -19.48 5.08 2.00
C HIS A 255 -20.05 6.50 2.06
N GLU A 256 -19.60 7.33 2.99
CA GLU A 256 -19.98 8.74 3.09
C GLU A 256 -19.59 9.53 1.82
N MET A 257 -18.42 9.25 1.23
CA MET A 257 -18.02 9.84 -0.05
C MET A 257 -18.90 9.40 -1.23
N ILE A 258 -19.41 8.18 -1.21
CA ILE A 258 -20.39 7.70 -2.21
C ILE A 258 -21.73 8.39 -2.00
N GLU A 259 -22.23 8.47 -0.78
CA GLU A 259 -23.50 9.11 -0.45
C GLU A 259 -23.51 10.61 -0.75
N SER A 260 -22.39 11.30 -0.49
CA SER A 260 -22.22 12.74 -0.80
C SER A 260 -22.00 13.02 -2.30
N GLY A 261 -21.82 11.97 -3.13
CA GLY A 261 -21.63 12.07 -4.57
C GLY A 261 -20.24 12.54 -5.00
N VAL A 262 -19.26 12.51 -4.08
CA VAL A 262 -17.83 12.77 -4.39
C VAL A 262 -17.24 11.59 -5.16
N ILE A 263 -17.68 10.37 -4.83
CA ILE A 263 -17.35 9.14 -5.55
C ILE A 263 -18.60 8.67 -6.27
N ASP A 264 -18.51 8.59 -7.60
CA ASP A 264 -19.56 8.08 -8.47
C ASP A 264 -19.11 6.76 -9.12
N LEU A 265 -19.63 5.66 -8.61
CA LEU A 265 -19.31 4.31 -9.09
C LEU A 265 -19.91 4.00 -10.48
N LYS A 266 -20.91 4.75 -10.92
CA LYS A 266 -21.68 4.49 -12.15
C LYS A 266 -21.41 5.47 -13.28
N GLY A 267 -21.05 6.71 -12.97
CA GLY A 267 -20.97 7.81 -13.92
C GLY A 267 -19.56 8.29 -14.28
N GLY A 268 -18.50 7.74 -13.64
CA GLY A 268 -17.10 8.11 -13.93
C GLY A 268 -16.75 9.57 -13.60
N LYS A 269 -17.50 10.22 -12.72
CA LYS A 269 -17.29 11.62 -12.31
C LYS A 269 -16.57 11.75 -10.96
N SER A 270 -16.00 10.65 -10.47
CA SER A 270 -15.21 10.67 -9.24
C SER A 270 -14.00 11.59 -9.37
N LYS A 271 -13.68 12.31 -8.27
CA LYS A 271 -12.54 13.24 -8.22
C LYS A 271 -11.56 12.94 -7.09
N THR A 272 -11.72 11.80 -6.45
CA THR A 272 -10.93 11.42 -5.28
C THR A 272 -10.30 10.05 -5.49
N VAL A 273 -9.01 9.90 -5.14
CA VAL A 273 -8.29 8.63 -5.04
C VAL A 273 -8.07 8.32 -3.58
N LEU A 274 -8.29 7.08 -3.18
CA LEU A 274 -8.08 6.61 -1.81
C LEU A 274 -6.91 5.62 -1.77
N VAL A 275 -5.95 5.86 -0.90
CA VAL A 275 -4.78 4.98 -0.70
C VAL A 275 -4.74 4.57 0.76
N TYR A 276 -4.95 3.30 1.05
CA TYR A 276 -5.06 2.81 2.42
C TYR A 276 -3.88 1.93 2.82
N GLY A 277 -3.30 2.24 3.98
CA GLY A 277 -2.39 1.39 4.74
C GLY A 277 -2.91 1.32 6.17
N GLN A 278 -3.81 0.37 6.42
CA GLN A 278 -4.61 0.29 7.63
C GLN A 278 -3.78 -0.15 8.86
N MET A 279 -4.37 -0.03 10.05
CA MET A 279 -3.72 -0.36 11.33
C MET A 279 -3.26 -1.83 11.43
N ASN A 280 -3.95 -2.74 10.74
CA ASN A 280 -3.63 -4.16 10.71
C ASN A 280 -2.50 -4.52 9.76
N GLU A 281 -2.08 -3.61 8.90
CA GLU A 281 -0.98 -3.85 7.97
C GLU A 281 0.40 -3.74 8.66
N PRO A 282 1.43 -4.40 8.12
CA PRO A 282 2.78 -4.35 8.67
C PRO A 282 3.35 -2.92 8.66
N PRO A 283 4.35 -2.65 9.51
CA PRO A 283 4.93 -1.30 9.61
C PRO A 283 5.56 -0.80 8.31
N GLY A 284 6.03 -1.70 7.44
CA GLY A 284 6.53 -1.34 6.11
C GLY A 284 5.47 -0.66 5.26
N ALA A 285 4.29 -1.25 5.14
CA ALA A 285 3.16 -0.69 4.41
C ALA A 285 2.72 0.66 4.99
N ARG A 286 2.53 0.74 6.30
CA ARG A 286 2.13 1.98 7.00
C ARG A 286 3.16 3.12 6.84
N ALA A 287 4.44 2.79 6.71
CA ALA A 287 5.51 3.77 6.50
C ALA A 287 5.63 4.23 5.04
N ARG A 288 4.96 3.60 4.08
CA ARG A 288 5.07 3.93 2.65
C ARG A 288 3.76 4.41 2.03
N VAL A 289 2.62 4.10 2.60
CA VAL A 289 1.30 4.45 2.03
C VAL A 289 1.12 5.95 1.80
N ALA A 290 1.65 6.82 2.67
CA ALA A 290 1.62 8.27 2.46
C ALA A 290 2.43 8.68 1.21
N LEU A 291 3.54 7.99 0.91
CA LEU A 291 4.33 8.23 -0.29
C LEU A 291 3.60 7.76 -1.54
N SER A 292 2.92 6.61 -1.48
CA SER A 292 2.07 6.12 -2.58
C SER A 292 0.94 7.11 -2.89
N GLY A 293 0.27 7.64 -1.85
CA GLY A 293 -0.74 8.68 -2.01
C GLY A 293 -0.17 9.98 -2.60
N LEU A 294 0.99 10.41 -2.11
CA LEU A 294 1.65 11.61 -2.63
C LEU A 294 2.04 11.46 -4.12
N THR A 295 2.46 10.27 -4.53
CA THR A 295 2.78 9.99 -5.94
C THR A 295 1.55 10.13 -6.83
N GLN A 296 0.36 9.77 -6.37
CA GLN A 296 -0.90 10.03 -7.08
C GLN A 296 -1.17 11.53 -7.22
N ALA A 297 -0.96 12.28 -6.13
CA ALA A 297 -1.15 13.73 -6.16
C ALA A 297 -0.16 14.42 -7.12
N GLU A 298 1.09 13.96 -7.15
CA GLU A 298 2.12 14.47 -8.06
C GLU A 298 1.75 14.22 -9.53
N TYR A 299 1.17 13.07 -9.86
CA TYR A 299 0.71 12.80 -11.23
C TYR A 299 -0.33 13.84 -11.67
N PHE A 300 -1.34 14.10 -10.86
CA PHE A 300 -2.37 15.07 -11.19
C PHE A 300 -1.84 16.51 -11.26
N ARG A 301 -0.84 16.87 -10.45
CA ARG A 301 -0.17 18.17 -10.51
C ARG A 301 0.67 18.32 -11.76
N ASP A 302 1.53 17.33 -12.06
CA ASP A 302 2.60 17.46 -13.04
C ASP A 302 2.11 17.15 -14.47
N GLU A 303 1.26 16.12 -14.64
CA GLU A 303 0.78 15.66 -15.95
C GLU A 303 -0.60 16.23 -16.32
N GLU A 304 -1.52 16.30 -15.36
CA GLU A 304 -2.87 16.81 -15.60
C GLU A 304 -2.98 18.34 -15.34
N HIS A 305 -1.93 18.96 -14.81
CA HIS A 305 -1.85 20.40 -14.52
C HIS A 305 -3.00 20.89 -13.64
N GLN A 306 -3.32 20.13 -12.61
CA GLN A 306 -4.43 20.42 -11.71
C GLN A 306 -3.96 20.81 -10.31
N ASP A 307 -4.81 21.56 -9.62
CA ASP A 307 -4.66 21.79 -8.18
C ASP A 307 -5.19 20.57 -7.43
N VAL A 308 -4.37 20.02 -6.54
CA VAL A 308 -4.66 18.78 -5.83
C VAL A 308 -4.68 19.03 -4.33
N LEU A 309 -5.71 18.53 -3.66
CA LEU A 309 -5.72 18.40 -2.21
C LEU A 309 -5.19 17.02 -1.80
N PHE A 310 -4.17 17.03 -0.99
CA PHE A 310 -3.57 15.81 -0.44
C PHE A 310 -3.86 15.71 1.05
N PHE A 311 -4.66 14.72 1.41
CA PHE A 311 -5.03 14.43 2.79
C PHE A 311 -4.21 13.28 3.35
N VAL A 312 -3.71 13.42 4.57
CA VAL A 312 -3.02 12.36 5.30
C VAL A 312 -3.67 12.18 6.67
N ASP A 313 -4.30 11.06 6.86
CA ASP A 313 -4.90 10.70 8.14
C ASP A 313 -4.37 9.31 8.57
N ASN A 314 -3.46 9.21 9.46
CA ASN A 314 -2.88 10.18 10.37
C ASN A 314 -1.36 10.25 10.19
N ILE A 315 -0.78 11.43 10.02
CA ILE A 315 0.67 11.57 9.79
C ILE A 315 1.50 11.11 11.00
N PHE A 316 0.95 11.13 12.20
CA PHE A 316 1.62 10.57 13.38
C PHE A 316 1.87 9.07 13.23
N ARG A 317 0.96 8.34 12.58
CA ARG A 317 1.12 6.91 12.32
C ARG A 317 2.24 6.60 11.33
N PHE A 318 2.48 7.48 10.37
CA PHE A 318 3.65 7.41 9.50
C PHE A 318 4.94 7.45 10.31
N THR A 319 5.05 8.38 11.26
CA THR A 319 6.22 8.49 12.16
C THR A 319 6.35 7.25 13.06
N GLN A 320 5.24 6.77 13.61
CA GLN A 320 5.23 5.57 14.45
C GLN A 320 5.71 4.34 13.67
N ALA A 321 5.20 4.11 12.47
CA ALA A 321 5.63 3.01 11.61
C ALA A 321 7.12 3.12 11.25
N GLY A 322 7.61 4.33 10.98
CA GLY A 322 9.03 4.59 10.78
C GLY A 322 9.89 4.22 11.99
N SER A 323 9.41 4.47 13.21
CA SER A 323 10.10 4.08 14.44
C SER A 323 10.13 2.56 14.62
N GLU A 324 9.02 1.88 14.34
CA GLU A 324 8.92 0.42 14.40
C GLU A 324 9.89 -0.23 13.39
N VAL A 325 9.91 0.26 12.15
CA VAL A 325 10.86 -0.19 11.12
C VAL A 325 12.31 0.06 11.55
N SER A 326 12.61 1.25 12.06
CA SER A 326 13.96 1.60 12.52
C SER A 326 14.45 0.69 13.64
N ALA A 327 13.58 0.34 14.58
CA ALA A 327 13.89 -0.61 15.66
C ALA A 327 14.18 -2.02 15.11
N LEU A 328 13.37 -2.50 14.16
CA LEU A 328 13.59 -3.80 13.49
C LEU A 328 14.89 -3.82 12.67
N LEU A 329 15.30 -2.68 12.12
CA LEU A 329 16.58 -2.55 11.42
C LEU A 329 17.78 -2.47 12.38
N GLY A 330 17.56 -2.44 13.68
CA GLY A 330 18.62 -2.36 14.70
C GLY A 330 19.25 -0.97 14.84
N ARG A 331 18.59 0.08 14.40
CA ARG A 331 19.06 1.46 14.56
C ARG A 331 18.82 1.94 16.01
N ILE A 332 19.80 2.63 16.57
CA ILE A 332 19.71 3.18 17.93
C ILE A 332 18.68 4.33 17.91
N PRO A 333 17.63 4.29 18.73
CA PRO A 333 16.64 5.35 18.79
C PRO A 333 17.23 6.64 19.36
N SER A 334 16.62 7.78 19.01
CA SER A 334 16.93 9.07 19.62
C SER A 334 16.54 9.09 21.12
N ALA A 335 16.97 10.12 21.85
CA ALA A 335 16.66 10.27 23.29
C ALA A 335 15.15 10.26 23.62
N VAL A 336 14.30 10.56 22.64
CA VAL A 336 12.82 10.58 22.78
C VAL A 336 12.16 9.28 22.27
N GLY A 337 12.95 8.30 21.81
CA GLY A 337 12.46 7.00 21.34
C GLY A 337 12.09 6.92 19.84
N TYR A 338 12.23 8.00 19.09
CA TYR A 338 11.98 8.02 17.65
C TYR A 338 13.22 7.63 16.85
N GLN A 339 13.02 7.28 15.58
CA GLN A 339 14.11 6.99 14.63
C GLN A 339 15.05 8.19 14.48
N PRO A 340 16.37 7.96 14.31
CA PRO A 340 17.34 9.05 14.11
C PRO A 340 17.13 9.77 12.78
N THR A 341 16.48 9.12 11.80
CA THR A 341 16.19 9.66 10.47
C THR A 341 14.86 10.40 10.38
N LEU A 342 14.14 10.63 11.50
CA LEU A 342 12.82 11.26 11.52
C LEU A 342 12.77 12.56 10.72
N GLY A 343 13.75 13.44 10.94
CA GLY A 343 13.83 14.73 10.25
C GLY A 343 14.00 14.57 8.74
N THR A 344 14.86 13.65 8.33
CA THR A 344 15.14 13.39 6.91
C THR A 344 13.95 12.73 6.22
N ASP A 345 13.35 11.71 6.83
CA ASP A 345 12.22 10.96 6.27
C ASP A 345 11.00 11.87 6.09
N MET A 346 10.71 12.68 7.11
CA MET A 346 9.60 13.62 7.07
C MET A 346 9.87 14.77 6.09
N GLY A 347 11.10 15.32 6.09
CA GLY A 347 11.52 16.38 5.18
C GLY A 347 11.40 15.94 3.72
N ALA A 348 11.90 14.75 3.39
CA ALA A 348 11.83 14.22 2.04
C ALA A 348 10.38 14.13 1.52
N MET A 349 9.42 13.77 2.38
CA MET A 349 8.00 13.75 2.01
C MET A 349 7.43 15.17 1.90
N GLN A 350 7.70 16.03 2.87
CA GLN A 350 7.11 17.36 2.95
C GLN A 350 7.58 18.30 1.83
N GLU A 351 8.85 18.20 1.40
CA GLU A 351 9.41 19.03 0.33
C GLU A 351 8.81 18.71 -1.05
N ARG A 352 8.21 17.54 -1.24
CA ARG A 352 7.46 17.19 -2.46
C ARG A 352 6.11 17.91 -2.56
N ILE A 353 5.57 18.34 -1.41
CA ILE A 353 4.29 19.03 -1.29
C ILE A 353 4.53 20.52 -1.49
N THR A 354 4.30 21.01 -2.70
CA THR A 354 4.56 22.40 -3.07
C THR A 354 3.77 22.78 -4.31
N SER A 355 3.65 24.10 -4.55
CA SER A 355 3.18 24.64 -5.83
C SER A 355 4.29 24.65 -6.85
N THR A 356 3.98 24.18 -8.04
CA THR A 356 4.83 24.28 -9.23
C THR A 356 4.19 25.18 -10.27
N LYS A 357 4.89 25.46 -11.36
CA LYS A 357 4.35 26.21 -12.49
C LYS A 357 3.18 25.51 -13.18
N ASN A 358 3.08 24.18 -13.01
CA ASN A 358 2.06 23.36 -13.66
C ASN A 358 0.78 23.20 -12.82
N GLY A 359 0.89 23.25 -11.48
CA GLY A 359 -0.22 23.05 -10.56
C GLY A 359 0.26 23.06 -9.11
N SER A 360 -0.65 22.86 -8.18
CA SER A 360 -0.32 22.90 -6.76
C SER A 360 -0.75 21.63 -6.03
N ILE A 361 0.03 21.22 -5.01
CA ILE A 361 -0.41 20.26 -4.02
C ILE A 361 -0.55 20.96 -2.69
N THR A 362 -1.77 21.09 -2.21
CA THR A 362 -2.06 21.60 -0.86
C THR A 362 -2.34 20.42 0.05
N SER A 363 -1.61 20.31 1.16
CA SER A 363 -1.73 19.20 2.07
C SER A 363 -2.48 19.53 3.34
N VAL A 364 -3.43 18.67 3.72
CA VAL A 364 -4.12 18.72 5.00
C VAL A 364 -3.80 17.45 5.76
N GLN A 365 -3.09 17.57 6.87
CA GLN A 365 -2.54 16.45 7.63
C GLN A 365 -3.17 16.38 9.01
N ALA A 366 -3.84 15.27 9.31
CA ALA A 366 -4.33 15.04 10.67
C ALA A 366 -3.18 14.58 11.58
N VAL A 367 -3.09 15.21 12.74
CA VAL A 367 -2.11 14.87 13.77
C VAL A 367 -2.84 14.47 15.05
N TYR A 368 -2.62 13.23 15.48
CA TYR A 368 -3.13 12.77 16.76
C TYR A 368 -2.26 13.29 17.91
N VAL A 369 -2.87 13.98 18.85
CA VAL A 369 -2.22 14.44 20.07
C VAL A 369 -2.93 13.77 21.25
N PRO A 370 -2.23 13.00 22.09
CA PRO A 370 -2.83 12.42 23.28
C PRO A 370 -3.38 13.49 24.22
N ALA A 371 -4.52 13.24 24.85
CA ALA A 371 -5.11 14.14 25.85
C ALA A 371 -4.13 14.37 27.02
N GLY A 372 -3.83 15.62 27.33
CA GLY A 372 -2.89 16.00 28.39
C GLY A 372 -1.42 16.21 27.96
N ALA A 373 -1.06 15.91 26.71
CA ALA A 373 0.22 16.31 26.16
C ALA A 373 0.14 17.79 25.78
N GLY A 374 0.78 18.67 26.57
CA GLY A 374 0.97 20.07 26.17
C GLY A 374 1.78 20.17 24.88
N ASN A 375 1.69 21.31 24.19
CA ASN A 375 2.36 21.58 22.91
C ASN A 375 3.85 21.27 22.86
N ASP A 376 4.52 21.24 24.01
CA ASP A 376 5.96 21.06 24.12
C ASP A 376 6.40 19.60 23.98
N PHE A 377 5.47 18.65 24.12
CA PHE A 377 5.73 17.20 24.00
C PHE A 377 5.41 16.61 22.63
N CYS A 378 4.84 17.36 21.71
CA CYS A 378 4.62 16.87 20.36
C CYS A 378 5.91 17.04 19.53
N PRO A 379 6.65 15.99 19.21
CA PRO A 379 7.85 16.09 18.36
C PRO A 379 7.52 16.73 17.01
N PHE A 380 6.29 16.57 16.55
CA PHE A 380 5.73 17.18 15.35
C PHE A 380 5.62 18.71 15.46
N GLY A 381 5.20 19.25 16.59
CA GLY A 381 5.08 20.69 16.78
C GLY A 381 6.42 21.43 16.69
N ARG A 382 7.51 20.81 17.16
CA ARG A 382 8.87 21.35 17.01
C ARG A 382 9.40 21.18 15.58
N TYR A 383 9.15 20.04 14.97
CA TYR A 383 9.59 19.76 13.60
C TYR A 383 8.90 20.68 12.59
N HIS A 384 7.58 20.84 12.70
CA HIS A 384 6.82 21.77 11.84
C HIS A 384 7.26 23.23 11.97
N ARG A 385 7.65 23.68 13.17
CA ARG A 385 8.17 25.03 13.36
C ARG A 385 9.58 25.23 12.80
N SER A 386 10.40 24.19 12.79
CA SER A 386 11.80 24.30 12.38
C SER A 386 12.02 24.04 10.88
N VAL A 387 11.20 23.18 10.25
CA VAL A 387 11.39 22.73 8.87
C VAL A 387 10.35 23.31 7.90
N ALA A 388 9.19 23.69 8.41
CA ALA A 388 8.15 24.34 7.62
C ALA A 388 7.61 25.54 8.42
N PRO A 389 8.31 26.70 8.40
CA PRO A 389 7.89 27.90 9.13
C PRO A 389 6.51 28.40 8.70
N ASP A 390 6.06 28.05 7.48
CA ASP A 390 4.74 28.39 6.96
C ASP A 390 3.64 27.40 7.38
N CYS A 391 3.98 26.34 8.12
CA CYS A 391 2.96 25.41 8.61
C CYS A 391 2.20 26.02 9.78
N ARG A 392 1.04 26.57 9.50
CA ARG A 392 0.14 27.14 10.50
C ARG A 392 -0.53 26.00 11.27
N THR A 393 -0.14 25.85 12.53
CA THR A 393 -0.73 24.88 13.45
C THR A 393 -1.92 25.49 14.15
N ARG A 394 -3.08 24.82 14.14
CA ARG A 394 -4.23 25.20 14.94
C ARG A 394 -4.58 24.17 15.98
N HIS A 395 -4.87 24.68 17.15
CA HIS A 395 -5.57 24.00 18.20
C HIS A 395 -7.08 24.08 17.93
N LEU A 396 -7.70 22.96 17.65
CA LEU A 396 -9.12 22.78 17.93
C LEU A 396 -9.22 22.40 19.42
N SER A 397 -9.04 23.34 20.31
CA SER A 397 -9.43 23.18 21.71
C SER A 397 -10.94 23.32 21.76
N GLY A 398 -11.64 22.17 21.80
CA GLY A 398 -13.04 22.14 22.19
C GLY A 398 -13.13 22.56 23.67
N GLY A 399 -13.76 23.67 23.94
CA GLY A 399 -14.34 24.01 25.23
C GLY A 399 -15.71 23.36 25.35
#